data_916756cdd7fd0dc3767a083a9b948eba
#
_entry.id   916756cdd7fd0dc3767a083a9b948eba
#
_cell.length_a   1.000
_cell.length_b   1.000
_cell.length_c   1.000
_cell.angle_alpha   90.00
_cell.angle_beta   90.00
_cell.angle_gamma   90.00
#
_symmetry.space_group_name_H-M   'P 1'
#
loop_
_entity.id
_entity.type
_entity.pdbx_description
1 polymer ?
#
loop_
_entity_poly.entity_id
_entity_poly.type
_entity_poly.pdbx_seq_one_letter_code
_entity_poly.pdbx_strand_id
1 'polypeptide(L)'
;MKAGAAGRSIIFAAVTAEESGLLGSDYYAANPLIPLAKTVGGINMDGLNILGRTKDVVVIGPGKSELEPMLERLAKAQGRVVVGEPTPEKGSFYRSDHFSLAKRGVPMI
;
A
#
# COMPACT_ATOMS: atom_id res chain seq x y z
N MET A 1 6.01 -20.82 9.79
CA MET A 1 7.01 -19.87 10.32
C MET A 1 6.36 -19.11 11.49
N LYS A 2 6.97 -19.11 12.67
CA LYS A 2 6.57 -18.18 13.73
C LYS A 2 6.87 -16.77 13.23
N ALA A 3 5.86 -15.90 13.20
CA ALA A 3 6.08 -14.49 12.94
C ALA A 3 7.01 -13.96 14.03
N GLY A 4 8.24 -13.63 13.68
CA GLY A 4 9.14 -12.92 14.58
C GLY A 4 8.60 -11.50 14.82
N ALA A 5 8.94 -10.91 15.95
CA ALA A 5 8.64 -9.50 16.20
C ALA A 5 9.28 -8.65 15.09
N ALA A 6 8.55 -7.65 14.61
CA ALA A 6 9.08 -6.72 13.62
C ALA A 6 10.30 -6.00 14.21
N GLY A 7 11.38 -5.92 13.45
CA GLY A 7 12.60 -5.19 13.87
C GLY A 7 12.43 -3.67 13.85
N ARG A 8 11.26 -3.17 13.42
CA ARG A 8 10.89 -1.75 13.34
C ARG A 8 9.48 -1.55 13.89
N SER A 9 9.17 -0.33 14.30
CA SER A 9 7.80 0.04 14.67
C SER A 9 6.86 -0.05 13.47
N ILE A 10 5.64 -0.51 13.70
CA ILE A 10 4.57 -0.56 12.72
C ILE A 10 3.49 0.44 13.15
N ILE A 11 3.06 1.28 12.23
CA ILE A 11 1.94 2.20 12.41
C ILE A 11 0.75 1.63 11.66
N PHE A 12 -0.35 1.42 12.36
CA PHE A 12 -1.64 1.11 11.76
C PHE A 12 -2.42 2.42 11.65
N ALA A 13 -2.64 2.89 10.44
CA ALA A 13 -3.35 4.12 10.15
C ALA A 13 -4.71 3.81 9.51
N ALA A 14 -5.79 4.26 10.14
CA ALA A 14 -7.11 4.29 9.55
C ALA A 14 -7.42 5.74 9.17
N VAL A 15 -7.28 6.05 7.89
CA VAL A 15 -7.54 7.38 7.35
C VAL A 15 -8.99 7.52 6.91
N THR A 16 -9.49 8.74 6.79
CA THR A 16 -10.88 9.04 6.45
C THR A 16 -10.97 9.89 5.19
N ALA A 17 -12.19 9.96 4.63
CA ALA A 17 -12.53 10.87 3.53
C ALA A 17 -11.67 10.65 2.27
N GLU A 18 -11.38 9.38 1.93
CA GLU A 18 -10.72 9.01 0.66
C GLU A 18 -11.55 9.53 -0.52
N GLU A 19 -12.86 9.26 -0.51
CA GLU A 19 -13.80 9.65 -1.56
C GLU A 19 -13.98 11.17 -1.73
N SER A 20 -13.55 11.95 -0.74
CA SER A 20 -13.57 13.41 -0.75
C SER A 20 -12.24 14.02 -1.21
N GLY A 21 -11.38 13.25 -1.87
CA GLY A 21 -10.10 13.68 -2.39
C GLY A 21 -8.92 13.38 -1.46
N LEU A 22 -8.91 12.21 -0.83
CA LEU A 22 -7.81 11.70 0.01
C LEU A 22 -7.50 12.58 1.22
N LEU A 23 -8.51 13.24 1.80
CA LEU A 23 -8.30 14.29 2.82
C LEU A 23 -7.54 13.77 4.04
N GLY A 24 -7.88 12.55 4.53
CA GLY A 24 -7.25 11.98 5.71
C GLY A 24 -5.80 11.59 5.47
N SER A 25 -5.51 10.91 4.37
CA SER A 25 -4.14 10.51 4.03
C SER A 25 -3.27 11.71 3.68
N ASP A 26 -3.83 12.73 3.02
CA ASP A 26 -3.10 13.96 2.69
C ASP A 26 -2.77 14.77 3.94
N TYR A 27 -3.73 14.86 4.89
CA TYR A 27 -3.48 15.47 6.19
C TYR A 27 -2.38 14.74 6.96
N TYR A 28 -2.44 13.40 7.03
CA TYR A 28 -1.41 12.61 7.68
C TYR A 28 -0.04 12.80 7.02
N ALA A 29 0.01 12.80 5.70
CA ALA A 29 1.25 13.01 4.96
C ALA A 29 1.85 14.41 5.17
N ALA A 30 1.00 15.42 5.43
CA ALA A 30 1.43 16.78 5.76
C ALA A 30 1.83 16.94 7.24
N ASN A 31 1.18 16.19 8.15
CA ASN A 31 1.34 16.28 9.61
C ASN A 31 1.61 14.88 10.21
N PRO A 32 2.68 14.20 9.81
CA PRO A 32 2.92 12.81 10.19
C PRO A 32 3.32 12.70 11.67
N LEU A 33 2.82 11.66 12.36
CA LEU A 33 3.21 11.34 13.74
C LEU A 33 4.72 11.04 13.87
N ILE A 34 5.28 10.42 12.84
CA ILE A 34 6.72 10.16 12.72
C ILE A 34 7.19 10.83 11.43
N PRO A 35 8.31 11.55 11.43
CA PRO A 35 8.83 12.19 10.23
C PRO A 35 8.90 11.22 9.04
N LEU A 36 8.43 11.63 7.85
CA LEU A 36 8.37 10.76 6.67
C LEU A 36 9.76 10.23 6.28
N ALA A 37 10.83 10.96 6.54
CA ALA A 37 12.20 10.50 6.34
C ALA A 37 12.58 9.26 7.19
N LYS A 38 11.80 8.96 8.23
CA LYS A 38 11.95 7.74 9.06
C LYS A 38 10.93 6.65 8.69
N THR A 39 10.04 6.91 7.74
CA THR A 39 9.05 5.96 7.24
C THR A 39 9.65 5.22 6.05
N VAL A 40 10.06 3.98 6.27
CA VAL A 40 10.79 3.18 5.27
C VAL A 40 9.89 2.59 4.20
N GLY A 41 8.60 2.58 4.39
CA GLY A 41 7.62 2.10 3.42
C GLY A 41 6.25 1.95 4.04
N GLY A 42 5.23 1.78 3.21
CA GLY A 42 3.87 1.54 3.64
C GLY A 42 3.10 0.65 2.68
N ILE A 43 2.05 0.06 3.22
CA ILE A 43 1.11 -0.78 2.47
C ILE A 43 -0.27 -0.17 2.66
N ASN A 44 -0.92 0.17 1.57
CA ASN A 44 -2.33 0.51 1.57
C ASN A 44 -3.16 -0.74 1.28
N MET A 45 -4.24 -0.92 2.01
CA MET A 45 -5.16 -2.03 1.81
C MET A 45 -6.57 -1.48 1.72
N ASP A 46 -7.13 -1.53 0.54
CA ASP A 46 -8.48 -1.10 0.26
C ASP A 46 -9.20 -2.13 -0.61
N GLY A 47 -10.50 -2.26 -0.42
CA GLY A 47 -11.32 -3.19 -1.20
C GLY A 47 -10.86 -4.64 -1.12
N LEU A 48 -10.37 -5.10 0.03
CA LEU A 48 -9.87 -6.47 0.19
C LEU A 48 -10.97 -7.49 -0.10
N ASN A 49 -10.57 -8.59 -0.76
CA ASN A 49 -11.48 -9.67 -1.11
C ASN A 49 -12.07 -10.36 0.12
N ILE A 50 -13.40 -10.41 0.17
CA ILE A 50 -14.18 -11.06 1.23
C ILE A 50 -14.71 -12.46 0.83
N LEU A 51 -14.49 -12.90 -0.41
CA LEU A 51 -15.05 -14.13 -0.97
C LEU A 51 -14.15 -15.36 -0.77
N GLY A 52 -13.11 -15.23 0.05
CA GLY A 52 -12.18 -16.30 0.34
C GLY A 52 -10.82 -16.14 -0.36
N ARG A 53 -10.06 -17.24 -0.46
CA ARG A 53 -8.69 -17.19 -0.98
C ARG A 53 -8.66 -16.95 -2.49
N THR A 54 -7.95 -15.92 -2.91
CA THR A 54 -7.67 -15.66 -4.35
C THR A 54 -6.38 -16.32 -4.80
N LYS A 55 -6.21 -16.43 -6.12
CA LYS A 55 -4.99 -16.91 -6.76
C LYS A 55 -4.02 -15.78 -7.10
N ASP A 56 -4.46 -14.55 -6.95
CA ASP A 56 -3.73 -13.34 -7.30
C ASP A 56 -3.73 -12.31 -6.16
N VAL A 57 -2.85 -11.34 -6.31
CA VAL A 57 -2.80 -10.09 -5.54
C VAL A 57 -2.71 -8.96 -6.55
N VAL A 58 -3.69 -8.08 -6.55
CA VAL A 58 -3.73 -6.93 -7.46
C VAL A 58 -2.97 -5.78 -6.83
N VAL A 59 -2.02 -5.20 -7.59
CA VAL A 59 -1.28 -4.00 -7.19
C VAL A 59 -1.79 -2.81 -7.99
N ILE A 60 -2.14 -1.75 -7.27
CA ILE A 60 -2.56 -0.49 -7.85
C ILE A 60 -1.34 0.40 -8.06
N GLY A 61 -1.10 0.79 -9.31
CA GLY A 61 0.07 1.57 -9.71
C GLY A 61 1.38 0.78 -9.72
N PRO A 62 1.45 -0.35 -10.44
CA PRO A 62 2.66 -1.17 -10.48
C PRO A 62 3.87 -0.37 -11.01
N GLY A 63 5.09 -0.76 -10.61
CA GLY A 63 6.33 -0.09 -10.98
C GLY A 63 6.61 1.21 -10.22
N LYS A 64 5.91 1.45 -9.11
CA LYS A 64 6.05 2.66 -8.28
C LYS A 64 6.82 2.43 -6.98
N SER A 65 7.08 1.19 -6.59
CA SER A 65 7.66 0.89 -5.29
C SER A 65 8.67 -0.25 -5.33
N GLU A 66 9.77 -0.10 -4.59
CA GLU A 66 10.73 -1.17 -4.34
C GLU A 66 10.16 -2.30 -3.44
N LEU A 67 8.95 -2.13 -2.93
CA LEU A 67 8.25 -3.16 -2.16
C LEU A 67 7.69 -4.28 -3.05
N GLU A 68 7.50 -4.02 -4.35
CA GLU A 68 6.90 -4.99 -5.28
C GLU A 68 7.67 -6.30 -5.37
N PRO A 69 9.00 -6.35 -5.56
CA PRO A 69 9.75 -7.60 -5.57
C PRO A 69 9.60 -8.40 -4.26
N MET A 70 9.40 -7.70 -3.15
CA MET A 70 9.17 -8.33 -1.86
C MET A 70 7.77 -8.95 -1.80
N LEU A 71 6.76 -8.23 -2.29
CA LEU A 71 5.39 -8.73 -2.42
C LEU A 71 5.32 -9.96 -3.35
N GLU A 72 5.97 -9.91 -4.51
CA GLU A 72 6.03 -11.02 -5.46
C GLU A 72 6.57 -12.29 -4.82
N ARG A 73 7.68 -12.17 -4.09
CA ARG A 73 8.28 -13.31 -3.37
C ARG A 73 7.31 -13.90 -2.33
N LEU A 74 6.61 -13.05 -1.58
CA LEU A 74 5.67 -13.49 -0.55
C LEU A 74 4.39 -14.07 -1.16
N ALA A 75 3.88 -13.48 -2.24
CA ALA A 75 2.74 -14.01 -2.98
C ALA A 75 3.04 -15.40 -3.54
N LYS A 76 4.21 -15.55 -4.18
CA LYS A 76 4.67 -16.85 -4.70
C LYS A 76 4.77 -17.91 -3.60
N ALA A 77 5.28 -17.56 -2.44
CA ALA A 77 5.34 -18.47 -1.28
C ALA A 77 3.97 -18.92 -0.80
N GLN A 78 2.91 -18.13 -1.08
CA GLN A 78 1.52 -18.47 -0.80
C GLN A 78 0.79 -19.16 -1.98
N GLY A 79 1.47 -19.43 -3.08
CA GLY A 79 0.88 -19.98 -4.30
C GLY A 79 0.00 -18.95 -5.03
N ARG A 80 0.33 -17.67 -4.93
CA ARG A 80 -0.34 -16.54 -5.59
C ARG A 80 0.59 -15.88 -6.60
N VAL A 81 0.03 -15.12 -7.51
CA VAL A 81 0.75 -14.26 -8.44
C VAL A 81 0.39 -12.80 -8.17
N VAL A 82 1.36 -11.92 -8.39
CA VAL A 82 1.09 -10.47 -8.38
C VAL A 82 0.68 -10.07 -9.79
N VAL A 83 -0.37 -9.30 -9.89
CA VAL A 83 -0.89 -8.73 -11.14
C VAL A 83 -1.10 -7.22 -10.98
N GLY A 84 -0.88 -6.47 -12.03
CA GLY A 84 -1.22 -5.06 -12.05
C GLY A 84 -2.73 -4.84 -12.16
N GLU A 85 -3.17 -3.65 -11.82
CA GLU A 85 -4.56 -3.25 -12.02
C GLU A 85 -4.99 -3.39 -13.49
N PRO A 86 -6.20 -3.89 -13.75
CA PRO A 86 -6.65 -4.18 -15.13
C PRO A 86 -6.95 -2.92 -15.95
N THR A 87 -7.16 -1.78 -15.31
CA THR A 87 -7.58 -0.50 -15.94
C THR A 87 -6.77 0.68 -15.42
N PRO A 88 -5.44 0.71 -15.65
CA PRO A 88 -4.56 1.76 -15.13
C PRO A 88 -4.91 3.16 -15.65
N GLU A 89 -5.55 3.25 -16.84
CA GLU A 89 -6.04 4.49 -17.44
C GLU A 89 -7.12 5.17 -16.60
N LYS A 90 -7.79 4.45 -15.71
CA LYS A 90 -8.76 5.04 -14.75
C LYS A 90 -8.10 5.81 -13.62
N GLY A 91 -6.77 5.71 -13.49
CA GLY A 91 -5.99 6.47 -12.54
C GLY A 91 -6.22 6.09 -11.08
N SER A 92 -6.52 4.82 -10.79
CA SER A 92 -6.79 4.32 -9.43
C SER A 92 -5.66 4.67 -8.45
N PHE A 93 -4.40 4.63 -8.90
CA PHE A 93 -3.25 5.02 -8.10
C PHE A 93 -3.37 6.44 -7.52
N TYR A 94 -3.83 7.40 -8.32
CA TYR A 94 -3.94 8.80 -7.93
C TYR A 94 -5.15 9.09 -7.03
N ARG A 95 -6.04 8.12 -6.88
CA ARG A 95 -7.25 8.19 -6.07
C ARG A 95 -7.22 7.25 -4.86
N SER A 96 -6.08 6.63 -4.59
CA SER A 96 -5.87 5.76 -3.44
C SER A 96 -5.00 6.44 -2.38
N ASP A 97 -5.26 6.18 -1.13
CA ASP A 97 -4.63 6.85 0.02
C ASP A 97 -3.09 6.77 0.03
N HIS A 98 -2.52 5.70 -0.50
CA HIS A 98 -1.06 5.56 -0.57
C HIS A 98 -0.40 6.61 -1.47
N PHE A 99 -1.14 7.20 -2.42
CA PHE A 99 -0.62 8.27 -3.27
C PHE A 99 -0.16 9.48 -2.45
N SER A 100 -0.88 9.84 -1.39
CA SER A 100 -0.55 10.98 -0.52
C SER A 100 0.83 10.86 0.12
N LEU A 101 1.27 9.64 0.45
CA LEU A 101 2.60 9.37 0.98
C LEU A 101 3.63 9.15 -0.14
N ALA A 102 3.24 8.46 -1.22
CA ALA A 102 4.11 8.19 -2.36
C ALA A 102 4.60 9.48 -3.03
N LYS A 103 3.73 10.48 -3.24
CA LYS A 103 4.10 11.79 -3.80
C LYS A 103 5.09 12.57 -2.93
N ARG A 104 5.27 12.17 -1.68
CA ARG A 104 6.24 12.74 -0.72
C ARG A 104 7.49 11.88 -0.54
N GLY A 105 7.68 10.87 -1.40
CA GLY A 105 8.87 10.05 -1.46
C GLY A 105 8.89 8.84 -0.52
N VAL A 106 7.77 8.48 0.12
CA VAL A 106 7.67 7.23 0.89
C VAL A 106 7.39 6.08 -0.07
N PRO A 107 8.18 4.98 -0.06
CA PRO A 107 7.86 3.78 -0.82
C PRO A 107 6.51 3.20 -0.37
N MET A 108 5.53 3.16 -1.28
CA MET A 108 4.18 2.69 -0.98
C MET A 108 3.76 1.60 -1.99
N ILE A 109 2.89 0.71 -1.52
CA ILE A 109 2.24 -0.31 -2.35
C ILE A 109 0.80 -0.51 -1.91
#